data_57ab7ca7ffd35457ad79d95b1c54d986
#
_entry.id   57ab7ca7ffd35457ad79d95b1c54d986
#
_cell.length_a   1.000
_cell.length_b   1.000
_cell.length_c   1.000
_cell.angle_alpha   90.00
_cell.angle_beta   90.00
_cell.angle_gamma   90.00
#
_symmetry.space_group_name_H-M   'P 1'
#
loop_
_entity.id
_entity.type
_entity.pdbx_description
1 polymer ?
#
loop_
_entity_poly.entity_id
_entity_poly.type
_entity_poly.pdbx_seq_one_letter_code
_entity_poly.pdbx_strand_id
1 'polypeptide(L)' 'NNVRVISGVFTGMTGQLLSLDTAKNECFIELELFGTPTKVAFGRDEVKLIS' A
#
# COMPACT_ATOMS: atom_id res chain seq x y z
N ASN A 1 10.20 1.46 -3.91
CA ASN A 1 10.02 1.54 -2.45
C ASN A 1 9.02 0.50 -1.99
N ASN A 2 9.43 -0.30 -1.03
CA ASN A 2 8.57 -1.33 -0.48
C ASN A 2 7.84 -0.82 0.74
N VAL A 3 6.56 -1.16 0.84
CA VAL A 3 5.74 -0.80 1.99
C VAL A 3 5.01 -2.03 2.50
N ARG A 4 4.65 -1.98 3.78
CA ARG A 4 3.85 -3.02 4.40
C ARG A 4 2.54 -2.43 4.87
N VAL A 5 1.45 -3.13 4.61
CA VAL A 5 0.13 -2.73 5.12
C VAL A 5 0.06 -3.14 6.58
N ILE A 6 -0.24 -2.19 7.46
CA ILE A 6 -0.22 -2.41 8.90
C ILE A 6 -1.60 -2.39 9.54
N SER A 7 -2.65 -2.10 8.77
CA SER A 7 -4.02 -2.18 9.29
C SER A 7 -4.99 -2.47 8.16
N GLY A 8 -6.18 -2.91 8.51
CA GLY A 8 -7.22 -3.24 7.55
C GLY A 8 -7.17 -4.71 7.13
N VAL A 9 -7.92 -5.04 6.08
CA VAL A 9 -8.04 -6.42 5.63
C VAL A 9 -6.77 -6.97 5.00
N PHE A 10 -5.87 -6.10 4.55
CA PHE A 10 -4.62 -6.51 3.91
C PHE A 10 -3.42 -6.44 4.86
N THR A 11 -3.67 -6.35 6.16
CA THR A 11 -2.60 -6.26 7.16
C THR A 11 -1.58 -7.38 6.98
N GLY A 12 -0.31 -7.02 6.96
CA GLY A 12 0.78 -7.98 6.81
C GLY A 12 1.26 -8.17 5.40
N MET A 13 0.52 -7.67 4.42
CA MET A 13 0.96 -7.77 3.02
C MET A 13 1.97 -6.69 2.71
N THR A 14 2.88 -7.01 1.81
CA THR A 14 3.88 -6.05 1.34
C THR A 14 3.62 -5.76 -0.14
N GLY A 15 3.96 -4.56 -0.54
CA GLY A 15 3.81 -4.15 -1.92
C GLY A 15 4.73 -3.01 -2.24
N GLN A 16 4.52 -2.40 -3.40
CA GLN A 16 5.33 -1.28 -3.85
C GLN A 16 4.50 -0.01 -3.89
N LEU A 17 5.09 1.08 -3.42
CA LEU A 17 4.43 2.37 -3.48
C LEU A 17 4.45 2.87 -4.93
N LEU A 18 3.27 3.10 -5.48
CA LEU A 18 3.13 3.59 -6.84
C LEU A 18 3.02 5.11 -6.88
N SER A 19 2.20 5.67 -6.00
CA SER A 19 2.06 7.11 -5.93
C SER A 19 1.56 7.51 -4.55
N LEU A 20 1.72 8.80 -4.25
CA LEU A 20 1.34 9.36 -2.96
C LEU A 20 0.56 10.64 -3.22
N ASP A 21 -0.63 10.73 -2.65
CA ASP A 21 -1.46 11.92 -2.72
C ASP A 21 -1.47 12.58 -1.35
N THR A 22 -0.63 13.59 -1.18
CA THR A 22 -0.50 14.26 0.10
C THR A 22 -1.72 15.12 0.43
N ALA A 23 -2.42 15.61 -0.58
CA ALA A 23 -3.61 16.43 -0.37
C ALA A 23 -4.74 15.61 0.25
N LYS A 24 -4.86 14.35 -0.14
CA LYS A 24 -5.90 13.45 0.38
C LYS A 24 -5.40 12.51 1.45
N ASN A 25 -4.12 12.56 1.76
CA ASN A 25 -3.50 11.69 2.74
C ASN A 25 -3.65 10.22 2.36
N GLU A 26 -3.52 9.94 1.07
CA GLU A 26 -3.68 8.60 0.50
C GLU A 26 -2.42 8.16 -0.21
N CYS A 27 -2.24 6.84 -0.29
CA CYS A 27 -1.19 6.28 -1.11
C CYS A 27 -1.74 5.11 -1.92
N PHE A 28 -1.14 4.90 -3.09
CA PHE A 28 -1.52 3.81 -3.98
C PHE A 28 -0.41 2.78 -3.97
N ILE A 29 -0.76 1.57 -3.60
CA ILE A 29 0.18 0.48 -3.41
C ILE A 29 -0.16 -0.63 -4.40
N GLU A 30 0.86 -1.18 -5.04
CA GLU A 30 0.67 -2.35 -5.89
C GLU A 30 0.90 -3.60 -5.05
N LEU A 31 -0.17 -4.38 -4.91
CA LEU A 31 -0.12 -5.66 -4.21
C LEU A 31 -0.32 -6.77 -5.22
N GLU A 32 0.32 -7.91 -4.98
CA GLU A 32 0.08 -9.07 -5.81
C GLU A 32 -1.05 -9.89 -5.18
N LEU A 33 -2.22 -9.83 -5.81
CA LEU A 33 -3.40 -10.57 -5.34
C LEU A 33 -3.73 -11.64 -6.37
N PHE A 34 -3.79 -12.88 -5.91
CA PHE A 34 -4.11 -14.03 -6.78
C PHE A 34 -3.16 -14.12 -7.98
N GLY A 35 -1.89 -13.77 -7.75
CA GLY A 35 -0.90 -13.80 -8.81
C GLY A 35 -0.96 -12.64 -9.79
N THR A 36 -1.81 -11.66 -9.51
CA THR A 36 -2.01 -10.51 -10.40
C THR A 36 -1.67 -9.22 -9.66
N PRO A 37 -0.84 -8.33 -10.24
CA PRO A 37 -0.57 -7.05 -9.60
C PRO A 37 -1.82 -6.20 -9.59
N THR A 38 -2.19 -5.71 -8.42
CA THR A 38 -3.42 -4.96 -8.22
C THR A 38 -3.11 -3.67 -7.49
N LYS A 39 -3.60 -2.55 -8.03
CA LYS A 39 -3.43 -1.24 -7.42
C LYS A 39 -4.54 -1.02 -6.41
N VAL A 40 -4.16 -0.74 -5.17
CA VAL A 40 -5.11 -0.53 -4.08
C VAL A 40 -4.77 0.77 -3.38
N ALA A 41 -5.78 1.56 -3.04
CA ALA A 41 -5.60 2.80 -2.30
C ALA A 41 -5.65 2.54 -0.80
N PHE A 42 -4.72 3.16 -0.07
CA PHE A 42 -4.67 3.06 1.39
C PHE A 42 -4.50 4.46 1.96
N GLY A 43 -4.95 4.64 3.20
CA GLY A 43 -4.58 5.82 3.95
C GLY A 43 -3.11 5.74 4.35
N ARG A 44 -2.46 6.88 4.51
CA ARG A 44 -1.04 6.90 4.86
C ARG A 44 -0.76 6.22 6.19
N ASP A 45 -1.75 6.24 7.09
CA ASP A 45 -1.60 5.60 8.39
C ASP A 45 -1.73 4.09 8.34
N GLU A 46 -2.17 3.56 7.21
CA GLU A 46 -2.42 2.14 7.06
C GLU A 46 -1.23 1.37 6.50
N VAL A 47 -0.20 2.08 6.09
CA VAL A 47 0.99 1.47 5.51
C VAL A 47 2.24 2.04 6.16
N LYS A 48 3.31 1.25 6.10
CA LYS A 48 4.61 1.66 6.63
C LYS A 48 5.67 1.38 5.59
N LEU A 49 6.53 2.35 5.37
CA LEU A 49 7.65 2.20 4.45
C LEU A 49 8.69 1.31 5.10
N ILE A 50 9.12 0.27 4.39
CA ILE A 50 10.07 -0.70 4.94
C ILE A 50 11.38 -0.76 4.16
N SER A 51 11.47 -0.07 3.03
CA SER A 51 12.77 0.06 2.35
C SER A 51 12.75 1.18 1.33
#